data_e6853f93b6ddb1c4078710bf2c176870
#
_entry.id   e6853f93b6ddb1c4078710bf2c176870
#
_cell.length_a   1.000
_cell.length_b   1.000
_cell.length_c   1.000
_cell.angle_alpha   90.00
_cell.angle_beta   90.00
_cell.angle_gamma   90.00
#
_symmetry.space_group_name_H-M   'P 1'
#
loop_
_entity.id
_entity.type
_entity.pdbx_description
1 polymer ?
#
loop_
_entity_poly.entity_id
_entity_poly.type
_entity_poly.pdbx_seq_one_letter_code
_entity_poly.pdbx_strand_id
1 'polypeptide(L)'
;MIVLGVAEKKGKFYIDGLSEEQIQKYQKDFWNNVNNKSTISHNLLTSNDVEVAEYKGNKLIIFHIPRANREQRPVYRTTNPLGNTFKRNFEGDYRCTDVEVRRMFADADVLHPADGRILKNYTMEDIDIDSLNRYRQLFKPSSPDHPWLALNDIDLLKMLGGYRKDRQSGEEGFTVAGLLMFGKTLSITDEECCPHFYPDYQERLTEEDDIRWTNRICADGTWEANLFNFYQRVLPRLQSVLPKPFKLENNTRIEETPAHVAVREALINLCVHADYSVNATLVVKLQLDGFVFSNPGTMLVSREQYYMGGDSVCRNKYLQKMFSMIGVAEKAGSGTDKIMKGWRKANWRSPKIEEKQQPNKVVLVMPMESLLSNKAKAILTDKFGISTNSF
;
A
#
# COMPACT_ATOMS: atom_id res chain seq x y z
N MET A 1 -5.02 12.07 -21.01
CA MET A 1 -5.88 12.48 -22.14
C MET A 1 -5.03 13.22 -23.17
N ILE A 2 -5.18 12.91 -24.44
CA ILE A 2 -4.53 13.61 -25.58
C ILE A 2 -5.66 14.09 -26.49
N VAL A 3 -5.57 15.34 -26.97
CA VAL A 3 -6.58 15.92 -27.86
C VAL A 3 -5.90 16.40 -29.14
N LEU A 4 -6.39 15.96 -30.29
CA LEU A 4 -5.97 16.45 -31.60
C LEU A 4 -7.03 17.37 -32.19
N GLY A 5 -6.60 18.37 -32.98
CA GLY A 5 -7.46 19.41 -33.54
C GLY A 5 -7.43 20.74 -32.74
N VAL A 6 -6.46 20.85 -31.80
CA VAL A 6 -6.20 22.07 -31.04
C VAL A 6 -4.83 22.59 -31.42
N ALA A 7 -4.73 23.85 -31.81
CA ALA A 7 -3.49 24.55 -32.13
C ALA A 7 -3.09 25.47 -30.98
N GLU A 8 -1.77 25.59 -30.72
CA GLU A 8 -1.21 26.56 -29.79
C GLU A 8 -0.50 27.67 -30.56
N LYS A 9 -0.87 28.93 -30.26
CA LYS A 9 -0.21 30.12 -30.80
C LYS A 9 0.09 31.09 -29.65
N LYS A 10 1.35 31.36 -29.41
CA LYS A 10 1.80 32.33 -28.36
C LYS A 10 1.23 32.03 -26.97
N GLY A 11 1.23 30.74 -26.54
CA GLY A 11 0.72 30.30 -25.24
C GLY A 11 -0.82 30.33 -25.12
N LYS A 12 -1.56 30.52 -26.22
CA LYS A 12 -3.02 30.43 -26.26
C LYS A 12 -3.45 29.27 -27.11
N PHE A 13 -4.44 28.50 -26.64
CA PHE A 13 -5.01 27.36 -27.36
C PHE A 13 -6.21 27.80 -28.19
N TYR A 14 -6.25 27.34 -29.44
CA TYR A 14 -7.32 27.59 -30.42
C TYR A 14 -7.82 26.25 -30.95
N ILE A 15 -9.12 26.12 -31.12
CA ILE A 15 -9.72 24.98 -31.78
C ILE A 15 -9.59 25.19 -33.28
N ASP A 16 -8.76 24.37 -33.90
CA ASP A 16 -8.49 24.38 -35.36
C ASP A 16 -9.38 23.38 -36.09
N GLY A 17 -9.78 22.33 -35.40
CA GLY A 17 -10.58 21.21 -35.93
C GLY A 17 -9.76 20.27 -36.82
N LEU A 18 -10.39 19.17 -37.21
CA LEU A 18 -9.82 18.15 -38.12
C LEU A 18 -10.82 17.84 -39.22
N SER A 19 -10.30 17.63 -40.48
CA SER A 19 -11.09 17.09 -41.57
C SER A 19 -11.38 15.59 -41.36
N GLU A 20 -12.39 15.06 -42.04
CA GLU A 20 -12.72 13.63 -42.02
C GLU A 20 -11.53 12.76 -42.46
N GLU A 21 -10.78 13.17 -43.45
CA GLU A 21 -9.60 12.47 -43.93
C GLU A 21 -8.51 12.44 -42.87
N GLN A 22 -8.29 13.56 -42.19
CA GLN A 22 -7.33 13.64 -41.07
C GLN A 22 -7.75 12.75 -39.90
N ILE A 23 -9.04 12.73 -39.53
CA ILE A 23 -9.58 11.89 -38.49
C ILE A 23 -9.32 10.41 -38.78
N GLN A 24 -9.71 9.95 -39.97
CA GLN A 24 -9.50 8.57 -40.39
C GLN A 24 -8.02 8.19 -40.42
N LYS A 25 -7.17 9.05 -40.96
CA LYS A 25 -5.72 8.84 -40.98
C LYS A 25 -5.14 8.72 -39.58
N TYR A 26 -5.42 9.70 -38.69
CA TYR A 26 -4.83 9.71 -37.34
C TYR A 26 -5.32 8.55 -36.48
N GLN A 27 -6.59 8.16 -36.57
CA GLN A 27 -7.09 6.98 -35.90
C GLN A 27 -6.41 5.70 -36.41
N LYS A 28 -6.29 5.51 -37.75
CA LYS A 28 -5.62 4.38 -38.34
C LYS A 28 -4.16 4.29 -37.91
N ASP A 29 -3.42 5.40 -38.03
CA ASP A 29 -2.00 5.46 -37.66
C ASP A 29 -1.80 5.20 -36.18
N PHE A 30 -2.67 5.75 -35.32
CA PHE A 30 -2.64 5.52 -33.89
C PHE A 30 -2.85 4.04 -33.55
N TRP A 31 -3.93 3.42 -34.05
CA TRP A 31 -4.21 2.02 -33.78
C TRP A 31 -3.14 1.06 -34.34
N ASN A 32 -2.57 1.35 -35.51
CA ASN A 32 -1.45 0.60 -36.02
C ASN A 32 -0.22 0.68 -35.12
N ASN A 33 0.07 1.84 -34.56
CA ASN A 33 1.21 2.03 -33.65
C ASN A 33 1.00 1.34 -32.30
N VAL A 34 -0.15 1.53 -31.65
CA VAL A 34 -0.39 0.96 -30.32
C VAL A 34 -0.61 -0.56 -30.33
N ASN A 35 -0.99 -1.16 -31.46
CA ASN A 35 -1.10 -2.61 -31.63
C ASN A 35 0.20 -3.26 -32.12
N ASN A 36 1.21 -2.47 -32.48
CA ASN A 36 2.49 -2.99 -32.91
C ASN A 36 3.46 -3.14 -31.73
N LYS A 37 3.74 -4.38 -31.35
CA LYS A 37 4.66 -4.71 -30.23
C LYS A 37 6.10 -4.24 -30.43
N SER A 38 6.52 -3.98 -31.67
CA SER A 38 7.84 -3.38 -31.94
C SER A 38 7.85 -1.86 -31.66
N THR A 39 6.68 -1.22 -31.58
CA THR A 39 6.51 0.20 -31.28
C THR A 39 6.26 0.43 -29.80
N ILE A 40 5.36 -0.36 -29.21
CA ILE A 40 5.00 -0.26 -27.77
C ILE A 40 4.75 -1.66 -27.20
N SER A 41 5.21 -1.90 -25.99
CA SER A 41 5.14 -3.21 -25.32
C SER A 41 3.71 -3.70 -25.07
N HIS A 42 2.80 -2.80 -24.68
CA HIS A 42 1.41 -3.11 -24.35
C HIS A 42 0.47 -2.03 -24.87
N ASN A 43 -0.58 -2.44 -25.58
CA ASN A 43 -1.71 -1.56 -25.85
C ASN A 43 -2.63 -1.53 -24.62
N LEU A 44 -2.84 -0.34 -24.05
CA LEU A 44 -3.68 -0.12 -22.87
C LEU A 44 -5.12 0.27 -23.23
N LEU A 45 -5.39 0.58 -24.51
CA LEU A 45 -6.64 1.20 -24.93
C LEU A 45 -7.62 0.18 -25.51
N THR A 46 -8.87 0.46 -25.31
CA THR A 46 -10.02 -0.15 -25.97
C THR A 46 -10.63 0.82 -26.98
N SER A 47 -11.56 0.36 -27.81
CA SER A 47 -12.26 1.22 -28.77
C SER A 47 -12.99 2.38 -28.09
N ASN A 48 -13.41 2.21 -26.81
CA ASN A 48 -14.13 3.24 -26.06
C ASN A 48 -13.22 4.36 -25.55
N ASP A 49 -11.91 4.18 -25.61
CA ASP A 49 -10.93 5.16 -25.15
C ASP A 49 -10.54 6.17 -26.21
N VAL A 50 -11.09 6.03 -27.45
CA VAL A 50 -10.84 6.92 -28.58
C VAL A 50 -12.17 7.41 -29.12
N GLU A 51 -12.42 8.70 -28.99
CA GLU A 51 -13.68 9.31 -29.44
C GLU A 51 -13.42 10.48 -30.40
N VAL A 52 -14.38 10.71 -31.31
CA VAL A 52 -14.46 11.90 -32.13
C VAL A 52 -15.55 12.79 -31.53
N ALA A 53 -15.13 13.91 -30.96
CA ALA A 53 -16.02 14.89 -30.37
C ALA A 53 -16.21 16.09 -31.29
N GLU A 54 -17.39 16.71 -31.26
CA GLU A 54 -17.65 17.97 -31.97
C GLU A 54 -17.79 19.10 -30.94
N TYR A 55 -17.05 20.20 -31.16
CA TYR A 55 -17.15 21.40 -30.36
C TYR A 55 -17.15 22.64 -31.22
N LYS A 56 -18.23 23.45 -31.13
CA LYS A 56 -18.43 24.66 -31.94
C LYS A 56 -18.25 24.44 -33.45
N GLY A 57 -18.77 23.30 -33.94
CA GLY A 57 -18.70 22.95 -35.38
C GLY A 57 -17.34 22.37 -35.82
N ASN A 58 -16.38 22.23 -34.93
CA ASN A 58 -15.06 21.64 -35.20
C ASN A 58 -14.97 20.22 -34.64
N LYS A 59 -14.43 19.30 -35.42
CA LYS A 59 -14.20 17.91 -34.99
C LYS A 59 -12.84 17.77 -34.34
N LEU A 60 -12.79 17.03 -33.24
CA LEU A 60 -11.59 16.74 -32.44
C LEU A 60 -11.49 15.24 -32.24
N ILE A 61 -10.27 14.71 -32.10
CA ILE A 61 -10.05 13.32 -31.63
C ILE A 61 -9.55 13.41 -30.20
N ILE A 62 -10.15 12.64 -29.31
CA ILE A 62 -9.79 12.55 -27.88
C ILE A 62 -9.34 11.11 -27.61
N PHE A 63 -8.12 10.97 -27.08
CA PHE A 63 -7.59 9.69 -26.60
C PHE A 63 -7.54 9.72 -25.07
N HIS A 64 -8.29 8.84 -24.43
CA HIS A 64 -8.26 8.63 -23.01
C HIS A 64 -7.22 7.54 -22.70
N ILE A 65 -6.03 7.92 -22.24
CA ILE A 65 -4.96 6.98 -21.96
C ILE A 65 -5.12 6.48 -20.50
N PRO A 66 -5.54 5.22 -20.28
CA PRO A 66 -5.67 4.68 -18.95
C PRO A 66 -4.29 4.46 -18.30
N ARG A 67 -4.26 4.41 -16.97
CA ARG A 67 -3.07 3.99 -16.24
C ARG A 67 -2.88 2.49 -16.46
N ALA A 68 -1.67 2.07 -16.84
CA ALA A 68 -1.31 0.66 -16.93
C ALA A 68 -1.54 -0.04 -15.59
N ASN A 69 -2.17 -1.21 -15.60
CA ASN A 69 -2.30 -2.02 -14.41
C ASN A 69 -0.94 -2.62 -14.01
N ARG A 70 -0.89 -3.32 -12.87
CA ARG A 70 0.34 -3.92 -12.34
C ARG A 70 1.04 -4.83 -13.35
N GLU A 71 0.31 -5.73 -14.00
CA GLU A 71 0.84 -6.77 -14.88
C GLU A 71 1.29 -6.21 -16.24
N GLN A 72 0.79 -5.04 -16.61
CA GLN A 72 1.14 -4.36 -17.87
C GLN A 72 2.36 -3.46 -17.74
N ARG A 73 2.87 -3.21 -16.52
CA ARG A 73 4.05 -2.36 -16.31
C ARG A 73 5.34 -3.17 -16.34
N PRO A 74 6.41 -2.60 -16.89
CA PRO A 74 6.51 -1.29 -17.55
C PRO A 74 5.91 -1.27 -18.95
N VAL A 75 5.27 -0.14 -19.33
CA VAL A 75 4.96 0.16 -20.72
C VAL A 75 6.14 0.92 -21.32
N TYR A 76 6.72 0.36 -22.39
CA TYR A 76 7.92 0.92 -23.00
C TYR A 76 7.84 0.94 -24.52
N ARG A 77 8.61 1.82 -25.12
CA ARG A 77 8.77 1.92 -26.58
C ARG A 77 9.84 0.93 -27.05
N THR A 78 9.70 0.47 -28.27
CA THR A 78 10.63 -0.48 -28.91
C THR A 78 10.70 -1.82 -28.16
N THR A 79 11.83 -2.52 -28.25
CA THR A 79 12.01 -3.87 -27.66
C THR A 79 12.80 -3.88 -26.35
N ASN A 80 13.50 -2.77 -26.02
CA ASN A 80 14.28 -2.68 -24.80
C ASN A 80 13.58 -1.78 -23.78
N PRO A 81 13.16 -2.29 -22.61
CA PRO A 81 12.52 -1.49 -21.56
C PRO A 81 13.44 -0.46 -20.92
N LEU A 82 14.75 -0.79 -20.78
CA LEU A 82 15.73 0.11 -20.18
C LEU A 82 15.99 1.29 -21.12
N GLY A 83 15.81 2.50 -20.60
CA GLY A 83 15.96 3.73 -21.37
C GLY A 83 14.78 4.09 -22.29
N ASN A 84 13.78 3.20 -22.45
CA ASN A 84 12.60 3.43 -23.30
C ASN A 84 11.26 3.39 -22.55
N THR A 85 11.30 3.30 -21.23
CA THR A 85 10.15 3.45 -20.34
C THR A 85 10.05 4.91 -19.88
N PHE A 86 8.85 5.48 -19.98
CA PHE A 86 8.58 6.87 -19.63
C PHE A 86 7.44 6.96 -18.61
N LYS A 87 7.52 7.97 -17.77
CA LYS A 87 6.46 8.35 -16.84
C LYS A 87 6.04 9.80 -17.08
N ARG A 88 4.73 10.04 -17.01
CA ARG A 88 4.19 11.40 -17.03
C ARG A 88 4.30 12.01 -15.65
N ASN A 89 4.92 13.17 -15.55
CA ASN A 89 4.96 13.95 -14.34
C ASN A 89 4.67 15.41 -14.69
N PHE A 90 3.54 15.92 -14.17
CA PHE A 90 3.01 17.24 -14.51
C PHE A 90 2.86 17.43 -16.02
N GLU A 91 3.61 18.30 -16.67
CA GLU A 91 3.52 18.58 -18.12
C GLU A 91 4.53 17.78 -18.96
N GLY A 92 5.51 17.13 -18.32
CA GLY A 92 6.61 16.44 -19.01
C GLY A 92 6.51 14.91 -19.00
N ASP A 93 7.10 14.31 -20.03
CA ASP A 93 7.35 12.87 -20.11
C ASP A 93 8.82 12.62 -19.77
N TYR A 94 9.05 11.93 -18.65
CA TYR A 94 10.39 11.69 -18.11
C TYR A 94 10.76 10.23 -18.26
N ARG A 95 11.99 9.98 -18.66
CA ARG A 95 12.54 8.63 -18.73
C ARG A 95 12.66 8.04 -17.34
N CYS A 96 12.15 6.82 -17.16
CA CYS A 96 12.34 6.07 -15.93
C CYS A 96 13.80 5.64 -15.78
N THR A 97 14.29 5.60 -14.55
CA THR A 97 15.60 5.01 -14.23
C THR A 97 15.54 3.49 -14.36
N ASP A 98 16.70 2.85 -14.55
CA ASP A 98 16.79 1.39 -14.63
C ASP A 98 16.25 0.71 -13.36
N VAL A 99 16.46 1.31 -12.20
CA VAL A 99 15.94 0.83 -10.92
C VAL A 99 14.41 0.85 -10.91
N GLU A 100 13.78 1.92 -11.40
CA GLU A 100 12.31 2.02 -11.50
C GLU A 100 11.75 0.96 -12.46
N VAL A 101 12.42 0.73 -13.61
CA VAL A 101 11.99 -0.26 -14.59
C VAL A 101 12.08 -1.68 -14.03
N ARG A 102 13.20 -2.03 -13.38
CA ARG A 102 13.37 -3.35 -12.73
C ARG A 102 12.31 -3.59 -11.66
N ARG A 103 11.98 -2.55 -10.89
CA ARG A 103 10.91 -2.63 -9.86
C ARG A 103 9.54 -2.87 -10.51
N MET A 104 9.23 -2.22 -11.63
CA MET A 104 7.97 -2.44 -12.33
C MET A 104 7.84 -3.90 -12.79
N PHE A 105 8.92 -4.52 -13.26
CA PHE A 105 8.93 -5.95 -13.57
C PHE A 105 8.73 -6.84 -12.34
N ALA A 106 9.41 -6.54 -11.25
CA ALA A 106 9.22 -7.27 -9.99
C ALA A 106 7.79 -7.14 -9.47
N ASP A 107 7.19 -5.96 -9.58
CA ASP A 107 5.79 -5.73 -9.22
C ASP A 107 4.81 -6.45 -10.15
N ALA A 108 5.16 -6.65 -11.42
CA ALA A 108 4.34 -7.36 -12.40
C ALA A 108 4.31 -8.88 -12.17
N ASP A 109 5.34 -9.44 -11.55
CA ASP A 109 5.41 -10.88 -11.27
C ASP A 109 4.47 -11.27 -10.12
N VAL A 110 3.26 -11.70 -10.50
CA VAL A 110 2.23 -12.15 -9.56
C VAL A 110 2.51 -13.56 -9.01
N LEU A 111 3.27 -14.36 -9.77
CA LEU A 111 3.53 -15.76 -9.43
C LEU A 111 4.65 -15.91 -8.40
N HIS A 112 5.63 -15.01 -8.43
CA HIS A 112 6.78 -15.03 -7.55
C HIS A 112 6.83 -13.77 -6.69
N PRO A 113 6.02 -13.69 -5.61
CA PRO A 113 6.03 -12.52 -4.74
C PRO A 113 7.41 -12.32 -4.12
N ALA A 114 7.85 -11.06 -4.04
CA ALA A 114 9.19 -10.70 -3.60
C ALA A 114 9.54 -11.25 -2.21
N ASP A 115 8.57 -11.31 -1.30
CA ASP A 115 8.72 -11.86 0.05
C ASP A 115 8.88 -13.39 0.08
N GLY A 116 8.61 -14.08 -1.04
CA GLY A 116 8.82 -15.53 -1.21
C GLY A 116 10.22 -15.91 -1.72
N ARG A 117 11.12 -14.97 -1.92
CA ARG A 117 12.51 -15.24 -2.33
C ARG A 117 13.23 -16.04 -1.25
N ILE A 118 13.86 -17.16 -1.66
CA ILE A 118 14.65 -18.01 -0.76
C ILE A 118 16.00 -17.32 -0.50
N LEU A 119 16.40 -17.34 0.75
CA LEU A 119 17.67 -16.83 1.26
C LEU A 119 18.64 -17.99 1.48
N LYS A 120 19.86 -17.89 0.93
CA LYS A 120 20.87 -18.93 1.02
C LYS A 120 21.61 -18.84 2.33
N ASN A 121 21.92 -20.02 2.91
CA ASN A 121 22.75 -20.16 4.12
C ASN A 121 22.15 -19.55 5.40
N TYR A 122 20.87 -19.19 5.39
CA TYR A 122 20.15 -18.82 6.61
C TYR A 122 19.62 -20.06 7.31
N THR A 123 19.69 -20.05 8.64
CA THR A 123 19.37 -21.20 9.51
C THR A 123 18.37 -20.79 10.60
N MET A 124 18.02 -21.71 11.49
CA MET A 124 17.20 -21.39 12.66
C MET A 124 17.91 -20.43 13.64
N GLU A 125 19.23 -20.28 13.54
CA GLU A 125 19.99 -19.31 14.33
C GLU A 125 19.68 -17.85 13.94
N ASP A 126 19.16 -17.63 12.72
CA ASP A 126 18.73 -16.34 12.22
C ASP A 126 17.31 -15.95 12.66
N ILE A 127 16.59 -16.89 13.26
CA ILE A 127 15.23 -16.70 13.74
C ILE A 127 15.21 -16.32 15.22
N ASP A 128 14.41 -15.32 15.58
CA ASP A 128 14.04 -15.00 16.96
C ASP A 128 12.95 -15.99 17.44
N ILE A 129 13.37 -16.99 18.16
CA ILE A 129 12.50 -18.07 18.65
C ILE A 129 11.41 -17.53 19.58
N ASP A 130 11.69 -16.46 20.33
CA ASP A 130 10.69 -15.83 21.20
C ASP A 130 9.56 -15.19 20.40
N SER A 131 9.87 -14.60 19.26
CA SER A 131 8.84 -14.09 18.32
C SER A 131 7.98 -15.23 17.77
N LEU A 132 8.59 -16.34 17.36
CA LEU A 132 7.86 -17.49 16.83
C LEU A 132 6.96 -18.13 17.90
N ASN A 133 7.45 -18.27 19.13
CA ASN A 133 6.68 -18.79 20.26
C ASN A 133 5.48 -17.90 20.60
N ARG A 134 5.69 -16.57 20.66
CA ARG A 134 4.59 -15.60 20.89
C ARG A 134 3.58 -15.62 19.74
N TYR A 135 4.03 -15.80 18.50
CA TYR A 135 3.16 -15.97 17.36
C TYR A 135 2.25 -17.21 17.51
N ARG A 136 2.78 -18.37 17.94
CA ARG A 136 1.99 -19.57 18.25
C ARG A 136 0.93 -19.30 19.32
N GLN A 137 1.29 -18.52 20.37
CA GLN A 137 0.35 -18.15 21.43
C GLN A 137 -0.82 -17.31 20.91
N LEU A 138 -0.61 -16.45 19.90
CA LEU A 138 -1.67 -15.68 19.26
C LEU A 138 -2.46 -16.48 18.22
N PHE A 139 -1.81 -17.44 17.58
CA PHE A 139 -2.46 -18.33 16.62
C PHE A 139 -3.47 -19.25 17.30
N LYS A 140 -3.17 -19.77 18.49
CA LYS A 140 -4.03 -20.68 19.21
C LYS A 140 -5.43 -20.13 19.52
N PRO A 141 -5.63 -18.92 20.09
CA PRO A 141 -6.96 -18.36 20.30
C PRO A 141 -7.73 -18.08 19.00
N SER A 142 -7.00 -17.72 17.94
CA SER A 142 -7.59 -17.43 16.62
C SER A 142 -8.12 -18.69 15.94
N SER A 143 -7.49 -19.85 16.19
CA SER A 143 -7.84 -21.14 15.58
C SER A 143 -7.41 -22.29 16.50
N PRO A 144 -8.16 -22.60 17.60
CA PRO A 144 -7.72 -23.49 18.69
C PRO A 144 -7.35 -24.92 18.24
N ASP A 145 -8.09 -25.45 17.26
CA ASP A 145 -7.92 -26.84 16.78
C ASP A 145 -7.15 -26.92 15.47
N HIS A 146 -6.40 -25.87 15.12
CA HIS A 146 -5.69 -25.84 13.84
C HIS A 146 -4.50 -26.82 13.86
N PRO A 147 -4.40 -27.78 12.90
CA PRO A 147 -3.37 -28.83 12.93
C PRO A 147 -1.94 -28.30 12.88
N TRP A 148 -1.71 -27.08 12.38
CA TRP A 148 -0.38 -26.47 12.33
C TRP A 148 0.17 -26.08 13.71
N LEU A 149 -0.67 -26.00 14.73
CA LEU A 149 -0.22 -25.71 16.10
C LEU A 149 0.63 -26.86 16.68
N ALA A 150 0.45 -28.10 16.20
CA ALA A 150 1.21 -29.28 16.61
C ALA A 150 2.52 -29.47 15.83
N LEU A 151 2.77 -28.68 14.77
CA LEU A 151 3.98 -28.80 13.97
C LEU A 151 5.21 -28.27 14.72
N ASN A 152 6.38 -28.82 14.41
CA ASN A 152 7.65 -28.21 14.81
C ASN A 152 7.86 -26.86 14.12
N ASP A 153 8.90 -26.11 14.49
CA ASP A 153 9.12 -24.73 14.02
C ASP A 153 9.35 -24.65 12.51
N ILE A 154 10.19 -25.52 11.97
CA ILE A 154 10.47 -25.57 10.52
C ILE A 154 9.22 -25.92 9.73
N ASP A 155 8.44 -26.90 10.17
CA ASP A 155 7.24 -27.31 9.46
C ASP A 155 6.13 -26.26 9.58
N LEU A 156 6.01 -25.57 10.71
CA LEU A 156 5.14 -24.41 10.83
C LEU A 156 5.56 -23.31 9.85
N LEU A 157 6.85 -22.96 9.81
CA LEU A 157 7.38 -21.95 8.89
C LEU A 157 7.17 -22.34 7.42
N LYS A 158 7.28 -23.63 7.06
CA LYS A 158 6.90 -24.12 5.72
C LYS A 158 5.43 -23.84 5.42
N MET A 159 4.56 -24.18 6.35
CA MET A 159 3.12 -23.96 6.18
C MET A 159 2.77 -22.46 6.08
N LEU A 160 3.47 -21.61 6.79
CA LEU A 160 3.31 -20.16 6.72
C LEU A 160 3.94 -19.54 5.47
N GLY A 161 4.90 -20.23 4.84
CA GLY A 161 5.68 -19.71 3.72
C GLY A 161 6.96 -18.97 4.16
N GLY A 162 7.31 -19.06 5.44
CA GLY A 162 8.55 -18.53 6.00
C GLY A 162 9.78 -19.39 5.68
N TYR A 163 9.54 -20.64 5.28
CA TYR A 163 10.52 -21.59 4.75
C TYR A 163 9.91 -22.28 3.53
N ARG A 164 10.65 -22.46 2.46
CA ARG A 164 10.12 -23.12 1.25
C ARG A 164 11.21 -23.88 0.48
N LYS A 165 10.74 -24.78 -0.39
CA LYS A 165 11.57 -25.46 -1.38
C LYS A 165 11.13 -25.04 -2.78
N ASP A 166 12.07 -24.56 -3.59
CA ASP A 166 11.87 -24.36 -5.00
C ASP A 166 11.85 -25.72 -5.71
N ARG A 167 10.75 -26.00 -6.40
CA ARG A 167 10.58 -27.28 -7.10
C ARG A 167 11.38 -27.39 -8.39
N GLN A 168 11.79 -26.25 -8.96
CA GLN A 168 12.56 -26.21 -10.22
C GLN A 168 14.05 -26.36 -9.95
N SER A 169 14.61 -25.58 -9.02
CA SER A 169 16.03 -25.62 -8.67
C SER A 169 16.36 -26.69 -7.63
N GLY A 170 15.36 -27.15 -6.86
CA GLY A 170 15.57 -28.01 -5.69
C GLY A 170 16.11 -27.27 -4.46
N GLU A 171 16.37 -25.99 -4.56
CA GLU A 171 16.87 -25.13 -3.48
C GLU A 171 15.80 -24.97 -2.38
N GLU A 172 16.22 -25.06 -1.12
CA GLU A 172 15.31 -24.84 0.01
C GLU A 172 15.98 -23.96 1.07
N GLY A 173 15.16 -23.19 1.79
CA GLY A 173 15.65 -22.27 2.81
C GLY A 173 14.57 -21.32 3.33
N PHE A 174 15.00 -20.47 4.23
CA PHE A 174 14.17 -19.38 4.74
C PHE A 174 13.82 -18.41 3.63
N THR A 175 12.65 -17.81 3.72
CA THR A 175 12.22 -16.78 2.78
C THR A 175 12.40 -15.38 3.40
N VAL A 176 12.42 -14.36 2.55
CA VAL A 176 12.39 -12.97 3.00
C VAL A 176 11.23 -12.72 3.97
N ALA A 177 10.03 -13.27 3.69
CA ALA A 177 8.89 -13.17 4.61
C ALA A 177 9.17 -13.80 5.98
N GLY A 178 9.82 -14.96 6.02
CA GLY A 178 10.18 -15.64 7.27
C GLY A 178 11.10 -14.80 8.14
N LEU A 179 12.15 -14.22 7.52
CA LEU A 179 13.08 -13.32 8.21
C LEU A 179 12.39 -12.01 8.62
N LEU A 180 11.68 -11.34 7.73
CA LEU A 180 10.96 -10.11 8.07
C LEU A 180 10.00 -10.30 9.24
N MET A 181 9.32 -11.44 9.31
CA MET A 181 8.32 -11.70 10.35
C MET A 181 8.93 -12.16 11.66
N PHE A 182 9.98 -13.01 11.64
CA PHE A 182 10.51 -13.69 12.81
C PHE A 182 12.03 -13.62 12.94
N GLY A 183 12.74 -12.98 12.03
CA GLY A 183 14.20 -12.93 12.04
C GLY A 183 14.76 -12.07 13.15
N LYS A 184 16.02 -12.33 13.48
CA LYS A 184 16.85 -11.41 14.28
C LYS A 184 17.18 -10.17 13.46
N THR A 185 17.32 -9.04 14.10
CA THR A 185 17.56 -7.74 13.44
C THR A 185 18.75 -7.78 12.50
N LEU A 186 19.87 -8.38 12.93
CA LEU A 186 21.08 -8.48 12.11
C LEU A 186 20.83 -9.31 10.85
N SER A 187 20.12 -10.43 10.97
CA SER A 187 19.83 -11.33 9.84
C SER A 187 18.85 -10.68 8.85
N ILE A 188 17.90 -9.85 9.33
CA ILE A 188 17.02 -9.09 8.44
C ILE A 188 17.77 -8.01 7.68
N THR A 189 18.70 -7.31 8.34
CA THR A 189 19.45 -6.19 7.76
C THR A 189 20.71 -6.61 7.01
N ASP A 190 20.94 -7.91 6.87
CA ASP A 190 21.99 -8.45 6.01
C ASP A 190 21.76 -8.06 4.53
N GLU A 191 22.88 -7.90 3.77
CA GLU A 191 22.86 -7.48 2.36
C GLU A 191 22.00 -8.40 1.48
N GLU A 192 21.98 -9.70 1.79
CA GLU A 192 21.21 -10.70 1.05
C GLU A 192 19.71 -10.71 1.38
N CYS A 193 19.27 -10.05 2.47
CA CYS A 193 17.86 -10.02 2.87
C CYS A 193 17.25 -8.64 2.58
N CYS A 194 17.22 -7.75 3.55
CA CYS A 194 16.60 -6.43 3.48
C CYS A 194 17.49 -5.37 4.17
N PRO A 195 18.62 -4.96 3.55
CA PRO A 195 19.64 -4.13 4.19
C PRO A 195 19.14 -2.75 4.64
N HIS A 196 18.03 -2.29 4.08
CA HIS A 196 17.43 -1.00 4.42
C HIS A 196 16.22 -1.11 5.34
N PHE A 197 15.94 -2.30 5.85
CA PHE A 197 14.82 -2.51 6.74
C PHE A 197 15.00 -1.75 8.06
N TYR A 198 14.11 -0.81 8.30
CA TYR A 198 14.09 -0.02 9.52
C TYR A 198 12.65 0.39 9.87
N PRO A 199 11.99 -0.33 10.81
CA PRO A 199 10.68 0.05 11.31
C PRO A 199 10.81 1.16 12.34
N ASP A 200 10.03 2.24 12.21
CA ASP A 200 10.09 3.42 13.07
C ASP A 200 8.69 3.91 13.44
N TYR A 201 8.34 3.80 14.70
CA TYR A 201 7.15 4.42 15.27
C TYR A 201 7.54 5.69 16.00
N GLN A 202 6.90 6.79 15.70
CA GLN A 202 7.12 8.12 16.23
C GLN A 202 5.82 8.64 16.83
N GLU A 203 5.85 9.04 18.12
CA GLU A 203 4.71 9.60 18.82
C GLU A 203 5.00 11.06 19.20
N ARG A 204 4.11 11.96 18.84
CA ARG A 204 4.16 13.37 19.26
C ARG A 204 2.76 13.80 19.69
N LEU A 205 2.51 13.75 21.01
CA LEU A 205 1.24 14.12 21.65
C LEU A 205 1.37 15.44 22.43
N THR A 206 2.14 16.38 21.90
CA THR A 206 2.33 17.72 22.44
C THR A 206 2.42 18.76 21.32
N GLU A 207 2.00 20.00 21.61
CA GLU A 207 2.19 21.17 20.74
C GLU A 207 3.54 21.87 20.98
N GLU A 208 4.30 21.47 22.00
CA GLU A 208 5.60 22.05 22.31
C GLU A 208 6.61 21.81 21.18
N ASP A 209 7.16 22.87 20.61
CA ASP A 209 8.01 22.81 19.42
C ASP A 209 9.38 22.18 19.66
N ASP A 210 9.91 22.28 20.87
CA ASP A 210 11.18 21.71 21.29
C ASP A 210 11.13 20.19 21.52
N ILE A 211 9.93 19.61 21.70
CA ILE A 211 9.73 18.17 21.86
C ILE A 211 9.52 17.54 20.49
N ARG A 212 10.54 16.88 19.99
CA ARG A 212 10.47 16.17 18.69
C ARG A 212 9.57 14.93 18.76
N TRP A 213 9.68 14.14 19.83
CA TRP A 213 8.87 12.94 20.08
C TRP A 213 8.51 12.83 21.56
N THR A 214 7.28 12.49 21.86
CA THR A 214 6.86 12.09 23.23
C THR A 214 7.20 10.62 23.50
N ASN A 215 7.27 9.80 22.43
CA ASN A 215 7.72 8.41 22.49
C ASN A 215 8.24 7.97 21.11
N ARG A 216 9.11 6.93 21.08
CA ARG A 216 9.61 6.34 19.85
C ARG A 216 9.90 4.86 20.05
N ILE A 217 9.55 4.04 19.04
CA ILE A 217 9.90 2.61 18.97
C ILE A 217 10.61 2.38 17.64
N CYS A 218 11.90 2.08 17.70
CA CYS A 218 12.75 1.83 16.52
C CYS A 218 13.73 0.70 16.80
N ALA A 219 14.50 0.30 15.80
CA ALA A 219 15.53 -0.72 15.92
C ALA A 219 16.75 -0.14 16.68
N ASP A 220 16.69 -0.07 18.00
CA ASP A 220 17.70 0.48 18.90
C ASP A 220 18.61 -0.57 19.55
N GLY A 221 18.43 -1.85 19.18
CA GLY A 221 19.20 -2.98 19.71
C GLY A 221 18.69 -3.54 21.03
N THR A 222 17.60 -2.98 21.62
CA THR A 222 17.01 -3.49 22.87
C THR A 222 16.01 -4.62 22.64
N TRP A 223 15.66 -4.90 21.38
CA TRP A 223 14.71 -5.90 20.96
C TRP A 223 14.97 -6.32 19.49
N GLU A 224 14.50 -7.50 19.12
CA GLU A 224 14.57 -7.95 17.73
C GLU A 224 13.50 -7.23 16.89
N ALA A 225 13.96 -6.33 16.01
CA ALA A 225 13.12 -5.40 15.28
C ALA A 225 12.47 -6.04 14.03
N ASN A 226 11.93 -7.27 14.17
CA ASN A 226 11.13 -7.90 13.13
C ASN A 226 9.69 -7.34 13.09
N LEU A 227 8.95 -7.64 12.03
CA LEU A 227 7.61 -7.11 11.82
C LEU A 227 6.61 -7.58 12.87
N PHE A 228 6.74 -8.81 13.36
CA PHE A 228 5.86 -9.32 14.41
C PHE A 228 6.03 -8.54 15.71
N ASN A 229 7.27 -8.34 16.15
CA ASN A 229 7.57 -7.56 17.35
C ASN A 229 7.19 -6.09 17.19
N PHE A 230 7.44 -5.50 16.01
CA PHE A 230 7.02 -4.14 15.71
C PHE A 230 5.49 -3.99 15.82
N TYR A 231 4.75 -4.89 15.19
CA TYR A 231 3.29 -4.94 15.28
C TYR A 231 2.81 -5.02 16.73
N GLN A 232 3.37 -5.95 17.53
CA GLN A 232 2.98 -6.15 18.94
C GLN A 232 3.27 -4.94 19.82
N ARG A 233 4.32 -4.19 19.54
CA ARG A 233 4.71 -3.00 20.31
C ARG A 233 3.92 -1.76 19.91
N VAL A 234 3.63 -1.60 18.63
CA VAL A 234 3.02 -0.37 18.08
C VAL A 234 1.50 -0.40 18.18
N LEU A 235 0.83 -1.52 17.91
CA LEU A 235 -0.64 -1.59 17.91
C LEU A 235 -1.28 -1.10 19.21
N PRO A 236 -0.83 -1.53 20.41
CA PRO A 236 -1.42 -1.06 21.67
C PRO A 236 -1.28 0.46 21.86
N ARG A 237 -0.16 1.05 21.39
CA ARG A 237 0.06 2.50 21.43
C ARG A 237 -0.93 3.24 20.55
N LEU A 238 -1.12 2.78 19.31
CA LEU A 238 -2.08 3.39 18.40
C LEU A 238 -3.52 3.27 18.93
N GLN A 239 -3.86 2.14 19.54
CA GLN A 239 -5.21 1.90 20.07
C GLN A 239 -5.50 2.64 21.39
N SER A 240 -4.47 3.01 22.16
CA SER A 240 -4.63 3.67 23.46
C SER A 240 -5.25 5.05 23.37
N VAL A 241 -5.10 5.76 22.26
CA VAL A 241 -5.65 7.12 22.05
C VAL A 241 -7.06 7.10 21.45
N LEU A 242 -7.54 5.92 21.03
CA LEU A 242 -8.86 5.80 20.44
C LEU A 242 -9.95 5.75 21.53
N PRO A 243 -11.08 6.44 21.33
CA PRO A 243 -12.17 6.42 22.29
C PRO A 243 -12.76 5.00 22.45
N LYS A 244 -12.94 4.58 23.70
CA LYS A 244 -13.58 3.31 24.07
C LYS A 244 -14.93 3.61 24.73
N PRO A 245 -16.01 3.80 23.98
CA PRO A 245 -17.31 4.05 24.55
C PRO A 245 -17.74 2.86 25.42
N PHE A 246 -18.37 3.16 26.55
CA PHE A 246 -18.97 2.13 27.36
C PHE A 246 -20.21 1.57 26.66
N LYS A 247 -20.05 0.44 25.98
CA LYS A 247 -21.13 -0.27 25.30
C LYS A 247 -21.11 -1.75 25.67
N LEU A 248 -22.26 -2.28 26.04
CA LEU A 248 -22.42 -3.68 26.34
C LEU A 248 -23.16 -4.37 25.19
N GLU A 249 -22.60 -5.46 24.68
CA GLU A 249 -23.30 -6.43 23.83
C GLU A 249 -23.36 -7.78 24.57
N ASN A 250 -24.56 -8.32 24.74
CA ASN A 250 -24.77 -9.57 25.47
C ASN A 250 -24.07 -9.61 26.84
N ASN A 251 -24.18 -8.52 27.61
CA ASN A 251 -23.54 -8.32 28.91
C ASN A 251 -22.00 -8.32 28.90
N THR A 252 -21.37 -8.29 27.74
CA THR A 252 -19.93 -8.20 27.59
C THR A 252 -19.56 -6.82 27.07
N ARG A 253 -18.55 -6.19 27.69
CA ARG A 253 -18.06 -4.88 27.26
C ARG A 253 -17.39 -5.01 25.88
N ILE A 254 -17.82 -4.18 24.93
CA ILE A 254 -17.13 -4.06 23.64
C ILE A 254 -15.83 -3.28 23.87
N GLU A 255 -14.70 -3.96 23.76
CA GLU A 255 -13.39 -3.33 23.93
C GLU A 255 -12.84 -2.78 22.59
N GLU A 256 -13.31 -3.32 21.45
CA GLU A 256 -12.81 -2.96 20.12
C GLU A 256 -13.88 -2.26 19.29
N THR A 257 -13.66 -0.99 18.97
CA THR A 257 -14.54 -0.21 18.07
C THR A 257 -14.11 -0.38 16.61
N PRO A 258 -14.97 -0.01 15.63
CA PRO A 258 -14.58 0.01 14.22
C PRO A 258 -13.32 0.86 13.93
N ALA A 259 -13.03 1.90 14.74
CA ALA A 259 -11.81 2.67 14.61
C ALA A 259 -10.57 1.87 15.04
N HIS A 260 -10.67 1.04 16.09
CA HIS A 260 -9.59 0.13 16.49
C HIS A 260 -9.28 -0.88 15.38
N VAL A 261 -10.30 -1.45 14.75
CA VAL A 261 -10.16 -2.34 13.59
C VAL A 261 -9.48 -1.63 12.43
N ALA A 262 -9.88 -0.38 12.14
CA ALA A 262 -9.31 0.42 11.05
C ALA A 262 -7.81 0.70 11.27
N VAL A 263 -7.39 1.06 12.48
CA VAL A 263 -5.98 1.32 12.80
C VAL A 263 -5.15 0.03 12.73
N ARG A 264 -5.69 -1.09 13.23
CA ARG A 264 -5.04 -2.40 13.09
C ARG A 264 -4.83 -2.77 11.63
N GLU A 265 -5.86 -2.61 10.81
CA GLU A 265 -5.81 -2.87 9.36
C GLU A 265 -4.77 -1.97 8.66
N ALA A 266 -4.72 -0.67 9.01
CA ALA A 266 -3.74 0.25 8.46
C ALA A 266 -2.30 -0.16 8.81
N LEU A 267 -2.03 -0.61 10.03
CA LEU A 267 -0.71 -1.09 10.46
C LEU A 267 -0.31 -2.37 9.72
N ILE A 268 -1.25 -3.30 9.52
CA ILE A 268 -0.97 -4.52 8.75
C ILE A 268 -0.71 -4.17 7.29
N ASN A 269 -1.53 -3.31 6.69
CA ASN A 269 -1.37 -2.87 5.30
C ASN A 269 -0.03 -2.15 5.08
N LEU A 270 0.44 -1.38 6.06
CA LEU A 270 1.79 -0.81 6.05
C LEU A 270 2.85 -1.91 5.85
N CYS A 271 2.75 -3.02 6.60
CA CYS A 271 3.72 -4.13 6.54
C CYS A 271 3.59 -4.95 5.25
N VAL A 272 2.37 -5.31 4.84
CA VAL A 272 2.17 -6.25 3.73
C VAL A 272 2.27 -5.61 2.34
N HIS A 273 2.18 -4.28 2.25
CA HIS A 273 2.32 -3.56 0.97
C HIS A 273 3.67 -2.86 0.79
N ALA A 274 4.53 -2.86 1.79
CA ALA A 274 5.88 -2.29 1.70
C ALA A 274 6.73 -3.00 0.64
N ASP A 275 7.53 -2.23 -0.09
CA ASP A 275 8.60 -2.73 -0.94
C ASP A 275 9.91 -2.72 -0.15
N TYR A 276 10.26 -3.87 0.40
CA TYR A 276 11.45 -4.03 1.25
C TYR A 276 12.78 -4.00 0.48
N SER A 277 12.75 -3.93 -0.85
CA SER A 277 13.92 -3.75 -1.70
C SER A 277 14.35 -2.28 -1.84
N VAL A 278 13.53 -1.34 -1.36
CA VAL A 278 13.75 0.10 -1.50
C VAL A 278 14.50 0.64 -0.29
N ASN A 279 15.46 1.53 -0.54
CA ASN A 279 16.09 2.30 0.54
C ASN A 279 15.13 3.37 1.06
N ALA A 280 14.18 2.95 1.88
CA ALA A 280 13.23 3.84 2.56
C ALA A 280 12.69 3.17 3.82
N THR A 281 12.33 3.98 4.80
CA THR A 281 11.91 3.57 6.14
C THR A 281 10.43 3.25 6.21
N LEU A 282 10.07 2.22 6.95
CA LEU A 282 8.69 1.91 7.35
C LEU A 282 8.32 2.80 8.54
N VAL A 283 7.44 3.79 8.35
CA VAL A 283 7.17 4.81 9.39
C VAL A 283 5.70 4.81 9.80
N VAL A 284 5.46 4.78 11.11
CA VAL A 284 4.17 5.04 11.73
C VAL A 284 4.29 6.28 12.60
N LYS A 285 3.40 7.26 12.41
CA LYS A 285 3.33 8.43 13.28
C LYS A 285 1.99 8.49 13.99
N LEU A 286 2.04 8.72 15.29
CA LEU A 286 0.90 9.11 16.11
C LEU A 286 1.07 10.58 16.49
N GLN A 287 0.08 11.40 16.12
CA GLN A 287 0.06 12.84 16.33
C GLN A 287 -1.23 13.22 17.04
N LEU A 288 -1.31 14.45 17.57
CA LEU A 288 -2.52 14.96 18.24
C LEU A 288 -3.77 14.92 17.33
N ASP A 289 -3.57 15.11 16.05
CA ASP A 289 -4.62 15.21 15.03
C ASP A 289 -4.87 13.92 14.26
N GLY A 290 -4.12 12.84 14.54
CA GLY A 290 -4.33 11.55 13.87
C GLY A 290 -3.10 10.69 13.67
N PHE A 291 -3.20 9.81 12.68
CA PHE A 291 -2.18 8.82 12.37
C PHE A 291 -1.65 9.00 10.95
N VAL A 292 -0.36 8.74 10.78
CA VAL A 292 0.28 8.67 9.46
C VAL A 292 1.02 7.35 9.33
N PHE A 293 0.69 6.59 8.30
CA PHE A 293 1.35 5.34 7.92
C PHE A 293 2.10 5.56 6.61
N SER A 294 3.39 5.31 6.58
CA SER A 294 4.22 5.51 5.39
C SER A 294 5.07 4.27 5.12
N ASN A 295 4.81 3.58 4.03
CA ASN A 295 5.58 2.43 3.59
C ASN A 295 6.35 2.74 2.29
N PRO A 296 7.56 2.16 2.12
CA PRO A 296 8.31 2.27 0.87
C PRO A 296 7.61 1.59 -0.30
N GLY A 297 7.87 2.11 -1.51
CA GLY A 297 7.35 1.58 -2.76
C GLY A 297 6.22 2.42 -3.37
N THR A 298 5.51 1.83 -4.32
CA THR A 298 4.41 2.44 -5.08
C THR A 298 3.12 1.66 -4.86
N MET A 299 1.98 2.30 -5.13
CA MET A 299 0.70 1.61 -5.13
C MET A 299 0.61 0.62 -6.29
N LEU A 300 0.16 -0.60 -6.00
CA LEU A 300 -0.09 -1.63 -7.01
C LEU A 300 -1.44 -1.47 -7.70
N VAL A 301 -2.35 -0.70 -7.10
CA VAL A 301 -3.65 -0.32 -7.64
C VAL A 301 -3.72 1.19 -7.86
N SER A 302 -4.69 1.69 -8.63
CA SER A 302 -4.90 3.14 -8.76
C SER A 302 -5.51 3.72 -7.47
N ARG A 303 -5.44 5.05 -7.30
CA ARG A 303 -6.08 5.72 -6.16
C ARG A 303 -7.60 5.52 -6.19
N GLU A 304 -8.18 5.57 -7.37
CA GLU A 304 -9.61 5.34 -7.59
C GLU A 304 -10.00 3.93 -7.15
N GLN A 305 -9.26 2.90 -7.58
CA GLN A 305 -9.46 1.51 -7.15
C GLN A 305 -9.31 1.35 -5.64
N TYR A 306 -8.32 2.04 -5.03
CA TYR A 306 -8.15 2.02 -3.58
C TYR A 306 -9.41 2.52 -2.85
N TYR A 307 -10.01 3.63 -3.29
CA TYR A 307 -11.21 4.18 -2.66
C TYR A 307 -12.49 3.43 -3.00
N MET A 308 -12.57 2.79 -4.18
CA MET A 308 -13.70 1.91 -4.53
C MET A 308 -13.73 0.62 -3.70
N GLY A 309 -12.57 0.14 -3.25
CA GLY A 309 -12.47 -1.13 -2.55
C GLY A 309 -12.72 -2.33 -3.47
N GLY A 310 -12.88 -3.52 -2.87
CA GLY A 310 -13.25 -4.74 -3.58
C GLY A 310 -12.07 -5.56 -4.10
N ASP A 311 -11.09 -4.94 -4.75
CA ASP A 311 -9.90 -5.60 -5.24
C ASP A 311 -8.70 -5.32 -4.33
N SER A 312 -8.02 -6.37 -3.88
CA SER A 312 -6.79 -6.27 -3.11
C SER A 312 -5.65 -6.95 -3.84
N VAL A 313 -4.65 -6.15 -4.20
CA VAL A 313 -3.39 -6.66 -4.74
C VAL A 313 -2.32 -6.52 -3.67
N CYS A 314 -1.98 -7.63 -3.00
CA CYS A 314 -0.95 -7.65 -1.97
C CYS A 314 0.44 -7.83 -2.58
N ARG A 315 1.42 -7.04 -2.12
CA ARG A 315 2.83 -7.17 -2.53
C ARG A 315 3.49 -8.37 -1.86
N ASN A 316 3.31 -8.52 -0.55
CA ASN A 316 3.95 -9.53 0.28
C ASN A 316 2.92 -10.58 0.73
N LYS A 317 2.64 -11.55 -0.15
CA LYS A 317 1.57 -12.54 0.05
C LYS A 317 1.82 -13.46 1.25
N TYR A 318 3.07 -13.80 1.53
CA TYR A 318 3.41 -14.66 2.67
C TYR A 318 3.29 -13.90 3.99
N LEU A 319 3.71 -12.63 4.05
CA LEU A 319 3.45 -11.79 5.22
C LEU A 319 1.95 -11.62 5.47
N GLN A 320 1.15 -11.37 4.43
CA GLN A 320 -0.31 -11.30 4.57
C GLN A 320 -0.88 -12.59 5.14
N LYS A 321 -0.43 -13.76 4.65
CA LYS A 321 -0.84 -15.06 5.18
C LYS A 321 -0.49 -15.19 6.66
N MET A 322 0.72 -14.82 7.08
CA MET A 322 1.16 -14.89 8.47
C MET A 322 0.27 -14.03 9.39
N PHE A 323 -0.04 -12.79 9.01
CA PHE A 323 -0.95 -11.93 9.77
C PHE A 323 -2.39 -12.48 9.79
N SER A 324 -2.86 -13.09 8.70
CA SER A 324 -4.21 -13.68 8.64
C SER A 324 -4.36 -14.89 9.58
N MET A 325 -3.32 -15.70 9.74
CA MET A 325 -3.36 -16.90 10.60
C MET A 325 -3.53 -16.56 12.08
N ILE A 326 -3.05 -15.43 12.53
CA ILE A 326 -3.27 -14.95 13.92
C ILE A 326 -4.56 -14.13 14.07
N GLY A 327 -5.43 -14.13 13.05
CA GLY A 327 -6.75 -13.50 13.12
C GLY A 327 -6.76 -11.97 13.07
N VAL A 328 -5.62 -11.34 12.74
CA VAL A 328 -5.52 -9.87 12.76
C VAL A 328 -5.72 -9.24 11.37
N ALA A 329 -5.56 -10.03 10.30
CA ALA A 329 -5.86 -9.66 8.92
C ALA A 329 -6.93 -10.58 8.34
N GLU A 330 -7.82 -10.05 7.52
CA GLU A 330 -8.78 -10.87 6.76
C GLU A 330 -8.26 -11.14 5.35
N LYS A 331 -8.87 -12.15 4.71
CA LYS A 331 -8.57 -12.47 3.31
C LYS A 331 -9.16 -11.40 2.37
N ALA A 332 -8.34 -10.96 1.44
CA ALA A 332 -8.60 -10.18 0.21
C ALA A 332 -9.78 -9.17 0.19
N GLY A 333 -9.45 -7.92 -0.09
CA GLY A 333 -10.39 -6.91 -0.61
C GLY A 333 -11.13 -6.05 0.42
N SER A 334 -11.19 -6.45 1.70
CA SER A 334 -11.94 -5.71 2.73
C SER A 334 -11.14 -4.67 3.51
N GLY A 335 -9.83 -4.61 3.36
CA GLY A 335 -8.94 -3.79 4.19
C GLY A 335 -9.23 -2.28 4.10
N THR A 336 -9.29 -1.75 2.89
CA THR A 336 -9.61 -0.34 2.65
C THR A 336 -11.02 0.00 3.16
N ASP A 337 -11.98 -0.87 2.89
CA ASP A 337 -13.35 -0.72 3.35
C ASP A 337 -13.45 -0.63 4.88
N LYS A 338 -12.68 -1.44 5.62
CA LYS A 338 -12.63 -1.38 7.09
C LYS A 338 -12.05 -0.07 7.58
N ILE A 339 -10.97 0.39 6.95
CA ILE A 339 -10.35 1.67 7.27
C ILE A 339 -11.37 2.81 7.05
N MET A 340 -11.98 2.88 5.89
CA MET A 340 -12.94 3.94 5.54
C MET A 340 -14.21 3.88 6.39
N LYS A 341 -14.79 2.69 6.57
CA LYS A 341 -16.00 2.48 7.40
C LYS A 341 -15.74 2.76 8.87
N GLY A 342 -14.57 2.33 9.38
CA GLY A 342 -14.19 2.55 10.78
C GLY A 342 -14.08 4.03 11.10
N TRP A 343 -13.42 4.80 10.24
CA TRP A 343 -13.27 6.24 10.39
C TRP A 343 -14.59 6.99 10.27
N ARG A 344 -15.42 6.62 9.30
CA ARG A 344 -16.77 7.21 9.13
C ARG A 344 -17.65 6.97 10.35
N LYS A 345 -17.60 5.76 10.95
CA LYS A 345 -18.37 5.43 12.16
C LYS A 345 -17.89 6.21 13.40
N ALA A 346 -16.66 6.65 13.40
CA ALA A 346 -16.11 7.55 14.43
C ALA A 346 -16.42 9.03 14.16
N ASN A 347 -17.15 9.37 13.10
CA ASN A 347 -17.45 10.74 12.64
C ASN A 347 -16.20 11.59 12.38
N TRP A 348 -15.11 10.98 11.94
CA TRP A 348 -13.88 11.67 11.58
C TRP A 348 -13.76 11.88 10.07
N ARG A 349 -12.93 12.85 9.68
CA ARG A 349 -12.61 13.12 8.29
C ARG A 349 -12.01 11.89 7.61
N SER A 350 -12.42 11.64 6.37
CA SER A 350 -12.00 10.46 5.62
C SER A 350 -10.48 10.35 5.49
N PRO A 351 -9.92 9.14 5.66
CA PRO A 351 -8.53 8.86 5.39
C PRO A 351 -8.11 9.23 3.97
N LYS A 352 -6.88 9.68 3.81
CA LYS A 352 -6.30 10.07 2.52
C LYS A 352 -5.06 9.25 2.23
N ILE A 353 -4.97 8.73 1.00
CA ILE A 353 -3.80 8.01 0.51
C ILE A 353 -3.09 8.82 -0.58
N GLU A 354 -1.77 8.86 -0.51
CA GLU A 354 -0.92 9.60 -1.45
C GLU A 354 0.30 8.76 -1.82
N GLU A 355 0.71 8.82 -3.09
CA GLU A 355 2.03 8.38 -3.52
C GLU A 355 2.98 9.58 -3.52
N LYS A 356 4.13 9.46 -2.86
CA LYS A 356 5.20 10.45 -2.90
C LYS A 356 6.38 9.89 -3.67
N GLN A 357 7.02 10.75 -4.44
CA GLN A 357 8.24 10.42 -5.19
C GLN A 357 9.47 11.00 -4.45
N GLN A 358 10.62 10.35 -4.62
CA GLN A 358 11.91 10.77 -4.10
C GLN A 358 12.00 10.88 -2.55
N PRO A 359 12.03 9.75 -1.83
CA PRO A 359 11.90 8.36 -2.30
C PRO A 359 10.45 7.97 -2.57
N ASN A 360 10.25 6.94 -3.40
CA ASN A 360 8.92 6.39 -3.64
C ASN A 360 8.36 5.81 -2.35
N LYS A 361 7.24 6.35 -1.88
CA LYS A 361 6.52 5.88 -0.71
C LYS A 361 5.03 6.12 -0.82
N VAL A 362 4.27 5.24 -0.22
CA VAL A 362 2.82 5.39 -0.06
C VAL A 362 2.56 5.91 1.35
N VAL A 363 1.75 6.95 1.45
CA VAL A 363 1.41 7.59 2.73
C VAL A 363 -0.10 7.56 2.91
N LEU A 364 -0.55 6.91 3.98
CA LEU A 364 -1.94 6.94 4.43
C LEU A 364 -2.02 7.87 5.64
N VAL A 365 -2.84 8.90 5.54
CA VAL A 365 -3.16 9.85 6.61
C VAL A 365 -4.57 9.56 7.12
N MET A 366 -4.71 9.34 8.42
CA MET A 366 -5.98 9.03 9.09
C MET A 366 -6.26 10.09 10.17
N PRO A 367 -6.92 11.22 9.80
CA PRO A 367 -7.14 12.33 10.73
C PRO A 367 -8.21 12.00 11.77
N MET A 368 -7.98 12.36 13.04
CA MET A 368 -8.97 12.27 14.13
C MET A 368 -9.81 13.56 14.28
N GLU A 369 -9.80 14.39 13.24
CA GLU A 369 -10.63 15.59 13.22
C GLU A 369 -12.09 15.24 12.91
N SER A 370 -13.01 15.86 13.69
CA SER A 370 -14.45 15.72 13.45
C SER A 370 -14.84 16.21 12.06
N LEU A 371 -15.82 15.53 11.46
CA LEU A 371 -16.49 15.96 10.22
C LEU A 371 -17.15 17.34 10.36
N LEU A 372 -17.61 17.67 11.57
CA LEU A 372 -18.25 18.95 11.88
C LEU A 372 -17.19 20.00 12.22
N SER A 373 -17.22 21.14 11.52
CA SER A 373 -16.41 22.29 11.90
C SER A 373 -16.83 22.82 13.28
N ASN A 374 -15.91 23.50 13.99
CA ASN A 374 -16.22 24.12 15.29
C ASN A 374 -17.41 25.10 15.20
N LYS A 375 -17.55 25.81 14.07
CA LYS A 375 -18.69 26.69 13.79
C LYS A 375 -20.00 25.90 13.65
N ALA A 376 -19.98 24.76 12.97
CA ALA A 376 -21.15 23.88 12.85
C ALA A 376 -21.54 23.26 14.21
N LYS A 377 -20.55 22.86 15.01
CA LYS A 377 -20.78 22.35 16.38
C LYS A 377 -21.43 23.43 17.26
N ALA A 378 -20.91 24.65 17.25
CA ALA A 378 -21.49 25.76 18.00
C ALA A 378 -22.96 26.02 17.58
N ILE A 379 -23.27 26.05 16.29
CA ILE A 379 -24.63 26.23 15.80
C ILE A 379 -25.57 25.10 16.27
N LEU A 380 -25.10 23.84 16.23
CA LEU A 380 -25.89 22.68 16.68
C LEU A 380 -26.18 22.74 18.17
N THR A 381 -25.20 23.14 18.98
CA THR A 381 -25.36 23.31 20.44
C THR A 381 -26.29 24.50 20.73
N ASP A 382 -26.02 25.67 20.17
CA ASP A 382 -26.72 26.92 20.53
C ASP A 382 -28.16 26.97 20.01
N LYS A 383 -28.40 26.48 18.75
CA LYS A 383 -29.73 26.58 18.13
C LYS A 383 -30.62 25.37 18.33
N PHE A 384 -30.03 24.19 18.54
CA PHE A 384 -30.78 22.94 18.57
C PHE A 384 -30.59 22.16 19.86
N GLY A 385 -29.76 22.63 20.81
CA GLY A 385 -29.50 21.96 22.08
C GLY A 385 -28.83 20.59 21.94
N ILE A 386 -28.22 20.32 20.78
CA ILE A 386 -27.60 19.02 20.49
C ILE A 386 -26.20 19.01 21.11
N SER A 387 -25.95 18.13 22.07
CA SER A 387 -24.60 17.91 22.61
C SER A 387 -23.69 17.37 21.53
N THR A 388 -22.65 18.14 21.17
CA THR A 388 -21.67 17.77 20.14
C THR A 388 -20.51 16.91 20.67
N ASN A 389 -20.54 16.52 21.96
CA ASN A 389 -19.56 15.60 22.54
C ASN A 389 -19.76 14.13 22.14
N SER A 390 -20.82 13.84 21.39
CA SER A 390 -21.14 12.52 20.85
C SER A 390 -20.95 12.41 19.32
N PHE A 391 -20.35 13.42 18.69
CA PHE A 391 -20.04 13.44 17.24
C PHE A 391 -18.54 13.45 16.99
#